data_16fd76e3b958c8dc6e55600c886bc92f
#
_entry.id   16fd76e3b958c8dc6e55600c886bc92f
#
_cell.length_a   1.000
_cell.length_b   1.000
_cell.length_c   1.000
_cell.angle_alpha   90.00
_cell.angle_beta   90.00
_cell.angle_gamma   90.00
#
_symmetry.space_group_name_H-M   'P 1'
#
loop_
_entity.id
_entity.type
_entity.pdbx_description
1 polymer ?
#
loop_
_entity_poly.entity_id
_entity_poly.type
_entity_poly.pdbx_seq_one_letter_code
_entity_poly.pdbx_strand_id
1 'polypeptide(L)'
;LTQAVQAIKGFEKDFAQAPTNAHISEYTPETGFSIVAETQGNELDQAKTLEVISNAVEELKGLVDLDAESCYEIPAVTSDSEELQNTLQKLQKYGTVTITYRFGDNIEVLDGSTISTWLEVDGFAVTLDQTQVENYVATLRKKYDSIFRSRTFMTSYGKEITVDGGDYGWWMNYQQEAKELAAQIETGESGERTPVYYQTAASYGTPDY
;
A
#
# COMPACT_ATOMS: atom_id res chain seq x y z
N LEU A 1 4.01 28.17 -41.77
CA LEU A 1 4.16 26.73 -41.50
C LEU A 1 3.52 26.37 -40.13
N THR A 2 3.89 27.04 -39.01
CA THR A 2 3.38 26.79 -37.67
C THR A 2 1.85 26.75 -37.58
N GLN A 3 1.13 27.70 -38.23
CA GLN A 3 -0.35 27.70 -38.25
C GLN A 3 -0.94 26.52 -39.03
N ALA A 4 -0.25 26.08 -40.09
CA ALA A 4 -0.70 24.94 -40.89
C ALA A 4 -0.50 23.62 -40.13
N VAL A 5 0.59 23.50 -39.33
CA VAL A 5 0.85 22.35 -38.48
C VAL A 5 -0.20 22.25 -37.36
N GLN A 6 -0.55 23.39 -36.73
CA GLN A 6 -1.56 23.43 -35.67
C GLN A 6 -2.99 23.05 -36.14
N ALA A 7 -3.24 23.09 -37.47
CA ALA A 7 -4.51 22.65 -38.07
C ALA A 7 -4.57 21.12 -38.31
N ILE A 8 -3.53 20.36 -37.96
CA ILE A 8 -3.54 18.91 -38.02
C ILE A 8 -4.43 18.35 -36.92
N LYS A 9 -5.28 17.39 -37.23
CA LYS A 9 -6.26 16.79 -36.30
C LYS A 9 -5.63 16.24 -35.00
N GLY A 10 -4.38 15.77 -35.04
CA GLY A 10 -3.66 15.32 -33.86
C GLY A 10 -3.39 16.38 -32.81
N PHE A 11 -3.64 17.67 -33.08
CA PHE A 11 -3.62 18.79 -32.14
C PHE A 11 -4.99 19.30 -31.72
N GLU A 12 -6.08 18.78 -32.32
CA GLU A 12 -7.44 19.15 -31.95
C GLU A 12 -7.82 18.51 -30.61
N LYS A 13 -8.25 19.31 -29.64
CA LYS A 13 -8.62 18.83 -28.29
C LYS A 13 -9.68 17.74 -28.26
N ASP A 14 -10.58 17.73 -29.24
CA ASP A 14 -11.67 16.76 -29.33
C ASP A 14 -11.21 15.44 -29.97
N PHE A 15 -10.04 15.42 -30.61
CA PHE A 15 -9.49 14.26 -31.32
C PHE A 15 -8.24 13.72 -30.66
N ALA A 16 -7.35 14.60 -30.16
CA ALA A 16 -6.09 14.23 -29.53
C ALA A 16 -6.35 13.58 -28.16
N GLN A 17 -5.80 12.40 -27.97
CA GLN A 17 -5.79 11.69 -26.71
C GLN A 17 -4.35 11.53 -26.27
N ALA A 18 -4.00 12.14 -25.13
CA ALA A 18 -2.68 11.98 -24.56
C ALA A 18 -2.42 10.52 -24.20
N PRO A 19 -1.16 10.06 -24.30
CA PRO A 19 -0.79 8.75 -23.76
C PRO A 19 -0.98 8.73 -22.26
N THR A 20 -1.28 7.55 -21.70
CA THR A 20 -1.30 7.34 -20.25
C THR A 20 -0.17 6.42 -19.85
N ASN A 21 0.46 6.70 -18.72
CA ASN A 21 1.50 5.85 -18.17
C ASN A 21 0.93 4.56 -17.57
N ALA A 22 1.69 3.48 -17.68
CA ALA A 22 1.45 2.31 -16.86
C ALA A 22 1.61 2.66 -15.37
N HIS A 23 0.79 2.05 -14.53
CA HIS A 23 0.77 2.30 -13.10
C HIS A 23 0.31 1.06 -12.32
N ILE A 24 0.52 1.05 -11.01
CA ILE A 24 -0.03 0.01 -10.14
C ILE A 24 -1.52 0.28 -9.90
N SER A 25 -2.33 -0.78 -10.00
CA SER A 25 -3.76 -0.72 -9.67
C SER A 25 -3.99 -0.45 -8.18
N GLU A 26 -5.18 -0.03 -7.81
CA GLU A 26 -5.62 -0.14 -6.42
C GLU A 26 -5.64 -1.61 -5.99
N TYR A 27 -5.48 -1.84 -4.68
CA TYR A 27 -5.60 -3.19 -4.11
C TYR A 27 -7.04 -3.67 -4.16
N THR A 28 -7.23 -4.91 -4.59
CA THR A 28 -8.50 -5.63 -4.43
C THR A 28 -8.25 -6.99 -3.78
N PRO A 29 -9.18 -7.48 -2.93
CA PRO A 29 -9.01 -8.80 -2.29
C PRO A 29 -8.93 -9.96 -3.29
N GLU A 30 -9.55 -9.82 -4.46
CA GLU A 30 -9.65 -10.87 -5.47
C GLU A 30 -8.39 -10.99 -6.33
N THR A 31 -7.76 -9.86 -6.67
CA THR A 31 -6.64 -9.82 -7.62
C THR A 31 -5.34 -9.31 -7.01
N GLY A 32 -5.41 -8.70 -5.82
CA GLY A 32 -4.28 -8.01 -5.22
C GLY A 32 -3.93 -6.73 -5.98
N PHE A 33 -2.65 -6.39 -6.00
CA PHE A 33 -2.09 -5.35 -6.84
C PHE A 33 -1.72 -5.91 -8.22
N SER A 34 -1.91 -5.13 -9.26
CA SER A 34 -1.55 -5.47 -10.63
C SER A 34 -1.04 -4.23 -11.38
N ILE A 35 -0.41 -4.44 -12.52
CA ILE A 35 -0.05 -3.34 -13.41
C ILE A 35 -1.22 -3.06 -14.34
N VAL A 36 -1.65 -1.81 -14.38
CA VAL A 36 -2.52 -1.28 -15.44
C VAL A 36 -1.60 -0.81 -16.56
N ALA A 37 -1.78 -1.37 -17.75
CA ALA A 37 -0.93 -1.04 -18.90
C ALA A 37 -1.12 0.40 -19.36
N GLU A 38 -0.09 0.94 -19.97
CA GLU A 38 -0.09 2.22 -20.64
C GLU A 38 -1.03 2.22 -21.86
N THR A 39 -1.43 3.42 -22.28
CA THR A 39 -2.08 3.63 -23.57
C THR A 39 -1.27 4.59 -24.43
N GLN A 40 -1.11 4.27 -25.71
CA GLN A 40 -0.28 5.07 -26.61
C GLN A 40 -0.87 6.44 -26.99
N GLY A 41 -2.20 6.58 -26.88
CA GLY A 41 -2.83 7.82 -27.33
C GLY A 41 -2.63 8.11 -28.83
N ASN A 42 -3.00 9.33 -29.23
CA ASN A 42 -2.81 9.84 -30.61
C ASN A 42 -2.48 11.34 -30.64
N GLU A 43 -2.02 11.88 -29.52
CA GLU A 43 -1.55 13.25 -29.43
C GLU A 43 -0.18 13.38 -30.10
N LEU A 44 -0.03 14.44 -30.93
CA LEU A 44 1.23 14.72 -31.62
C LEU A 44 2.16 15.57 -30.76
N ASP A 45 3.45 15.21 -30.72
CA ASP A 45 4.52 16.09 -30.24
C ASP A 45 4.66 17.29 -31.19
N GLN A 46 4.30 18.48 -30.71
CA GLN A 46 4.27 19.68 -31.52
C GLN A 46 5.67 20.07 -32.03
N ALA A 47 6.70 19.95 -31.21
CA ALA A 47 8.05 20.35 -31.57
C ALA A 47 8.63 19.42 -32.66
N LYS A 48 8.48 18.12 -32.45
CA LYS A 48 8.96 17.10 -33.40
C LYS A 48 8.19 17.14 -34.70
N THR A 49 6.87 17.25 -34.64
CA THR A 49 6.02 17.38 -35.83
C THR A 49 6.39 18.59 -36.66
N LEU A 50 6.62 19.74 -36.02
CA LEU A 50 7.05 20.95 -36.72
C LEU A 50 8.42 20.79 -37.40
N GLU A 51 9.38 20.17 -36.72
CA GLU A 51 10.70 19.86 -37.27
C GLU A 51 10.62 18.96 -38.50
N VAL A 52 9.92 17.83 -38.37
CA VAL A 52 9.76 16.84 -39.46
C VAL A 52 9.08 17.47 -40.69
N ILE A 53 8.00 18.22 -40.49
CA ILE A 53 7.29 18.87 -41.59
C ILE A 53 8.15 19.98 -42.22
N SER A 54 8.93 20.74 -41.43
CA SER A 54 9.84 21.74 -41.95
C SER A 54 10.91 21.12 -42.87
N ASN A 55 11.56 20.06 -42.44
CA ASN A 55 12.52 19.33 -43.22
C ASN A 55 11.92 18.75 -44.51
N ALA A 56 10.70 18.18 -44.42
CA ALA A 56 10.00 17.65 -45.59
C ALA A 56 9.68 18.71 -46.62
N VAL A 57 9.33 19.93 -46.18
CA VAL A 57 9.09 21.06 -47.09
C VAL A 57 10.36 21.52 -47.77
N GLU A 58 11.48 21.59 -47.05
CA GLU A 58 12.79 21.94 -47.61
C GLU A 58 13.26 20.90 -48.65
N GLU A 59 13.00 19.62 -48.39
CA GLU A 59 13.32 18.50 -49.30
C GLU A 59 12.29 18.29 -50.42
N LEU A 60 11.23 19.09 -50.49
CA LEU A 60 10.14 18.99 -51.43
C LEU A 60 9.45 17.61 -51.44
N LYS A 61 9.35 16.96 -50.29
CA LYS A 61 8.61 15.72 -50.12
C LYS A 61 7.11 15.95 -50.25
N GLY A 62 6.44 15.13 -51.06
CA GLY A 62 4.99 15.24 -51.30
C GLY A 62 4.12 14.57 -50.22
N LEU A 63 4.71 13.75 -49.36
CA LEU A 63 4.04 13.01 -48.28
C LEU A 63 4.99 12.83 -47.12
N VAL A 64 4.44 12.94 -45.91
CA VAL A 64 5.13 12.65 -44.66
C VAL A 64 4.27 11.71 -43.83
N ASP A 65 4.83 10.61 -43.40
CA ASP A 65 4.21 9.67 -42.46
C ASP A 65 4.66 10.02 -41.03
N LEU A 66 3.75 10.66 -40.26
CA LEU A 66 4.04 11.12 -38.91
C LEU A 66 4.25 9.97 -37.92
N ASP A 67 3.69 8.79 -38.19
CA ASP A 67 3.88 7.60 -37.37
C ASP A 67 5.29 7.03 -37.61
N ALA A 68 5.70 6.86 -38.85
CA ALA A 68 7.04 6.40 -39.21
C ALA A 68 8.15 7.35 -38.68
N GLU A 69 7.86 8.66 -38.60
CA GLU A 69 8.76 9.67 -38.05
C GLU A 69 8.64 9.80 -36.52
N SER A 70 7.81 8.98 -35.87
CA SER A 70 7.59 8.95 -34.40
C SER A 70 7.20 10.32 -33.85
N CYS A 71 6.25 11.00 -34.48
CA CYS A 71 5.78 12.33 -34.11
C CYS A 71 4.69 12.32 -33.04
N TYR A 72 4.31 11.16 -32.52
CA TYR A 72 3.32 11.06 -31.45
C TYR A 72 3.99 11.09 -30.09
N GLU A 73 3.28 11.67 -29.11
CA GLU A 73 3.63 11.56 -27.69
C GLU A 73 3.59 10.08 -27.27
N ILE A 74 4.55 9.66 -26.47
CA ILE A 74 4.67 8.28 -25.97
C ILE A 74 4.55 8.27 -24.45
N PRO A 75 4.02 7.19 -23.86
CA PRO A 75 4.02 7.02 -22.40
C PRO A 75 5.44 7.09 -21.85
N ALA A 76 5.61 7.83 -20.75
CA ALA A 76 6.91 7.91 -20.07
C ALA A 76 7.21 6.66 -19.24
N VAL A 77 6.16 5.92 -18.82
CA VAL A 77 6.26 4.66 -18.07
C VAL A 77 5.46 3.61 -18.82
N THR A 78 6.11 2.49 -19.13
CA THR A 78 5.49 1.33 -19.75
C THR A 78 5.33 0.18 -18.77
N SER A 79 4.50 -0.80 -19.08
CA SER A 79 4.27 -1.98 -18.24
C SER A 79 5.52 -2.85 -18.03
N ASP A 80 6.53 -2.74 -18.88
CA ASP A 80 7.84 -3.44 -18.76
C ASP A 80 8.88 -2.60 -17.99
N SER A 81 8.53 -1.40 -17.50
CA SER A 81 9.43 -0.57 -16.70
C SER A 81 9.95 -1.35 -15.49
N GLU A 82 11.25 -1.38 -15.31
CA GLU A 82 11.89 -2.13 -14.21
C GLU A 82 11.45 -1.62 -12.85
N GLU A 83 11.30 -0.30 -12.69
CA GLU A 83 10.85 0.32 -11.45
C GLU A 83 9.42 -0.10 -11.11
N LEU A 84 8.54 -0.17 -12.11
CA LEU A 84 7.14 -0.56 -11.92
C LEU A 84 7.04 -2.05 -11.55
N GLN A 85 7.81 -2.91 -12.21
CA GLN A 85 7.88 -4.34 -11.90
C GLN A 85 8.44 -4.60 -10.49
N ASN A 86 9.50 -3.89 -10.09
CA ASN A 86 10.06 -3.96 -8.75
C ASN A 86 9.06 -3.51 -7.67
N THR A 87 8.31 -2.44 -7.96
CA THR A 87 7.23 -1.96 -7.08
C THR A 87 6.15 -3.01 -6.91
N LEU A 88 5.69 -3.63 -8.01
CA LEU A 88 4.71 -4.72 -7.94
C LEU A 88 5.22 -5.91 -7.12
N GLN A 89 6.46 -6.35 -7.35
CA GLN A 89 7.08 -7.45 -6.59
C GLN A 89 7.13 -7.14 -5.09
N LYS A 90 7.48 -5.90 -4.72
CA LYS A 90 7.48 -5.46 -3.33
C LYS A 90 6.09 -5.53 -2.71
N LEU A 91 5.06 -5.06 -3.41
CA LEU A 91 3.67 -5.11 -2.97
C LEU A 91 3.17 -6.56 -2.82
N GLN A 92 3.49 -7.42 -3.78
CA GLN A 92 3.14 -8.85 -3.72
C GLN A 92 3.81 -9.54 -2.53
N LYS A 93 5.07 -9.17 -2.20
CA LYS A 93 5.76 -9.69 -1.03
C LYS A 93 4.98 -9.37 0.26
N TYR A 94 4.49 -8.15 0.42
CA TYR A 94 3.65 -7.79 1.57
C TYR A 94 2.36 -8.62 1.65
N GLY A 95 1.76 -8.93 0.51
CA GLY A 95 0.56 -9.77 0.43
C GLY A 95 0.76 -11.21 0.93
N THR A 96 2.00 -11.68 1.06
CA THR A 96 2.33 -13.02 1.59
C THR A 96 2.71 -13.00 3.07
N VAL A 97 2.86 -11.83 3.70
CA VAL A 97 3.25 -11.71 5.09
C VAL A 97 2.16 -12.21 6.01
N THR A 98 2.54 -13.01 7.00
CA THR A 98 1.65 -13.45 8.06
C THR A 98 2.35 -13.25 9.40
N ILE A 99 1.76 -12.45 10.27
CA ILE A 99 2.27 -12.18 11.62
C ILE A 99 1.29 -12.77 12.63
N THR A 100 1.80 -13.71 13.43
CA THR A 100 1.00 -14.44 14.41
C THR A 100 1.32 -13.93 15.81
N TYR A 101 0.36 -13.31 16.44
CA TYR A 101 0.43 -12.90 17.85
C TYR A 101 -0.04 -14.03 18.76
N ARG A 102 0.64 -14.19 19.90
CA ARG A 102 0.24 -15.11 20.96
C ARG A 102 -0.06 -14.37 22.25
N PHE A 103 -1.27 -14.59 22.78
CA PHE A 103 -1.75 -14.07 24.05
C PHE A 103 -2.20 -15.26 24.91
N GLY A 104 -1.24 -15.96 25.51
CA GLY A 104 -1.49 -17.25 26.15
C GLY A 104 -1.98 -18.27 25.14
N ASP A 105 -3.19 -18.83 25.35
CA ASP A 105 -3.82 -19.79 24.46
C ASP A 105 -4.53 -19.12 23.24
N ASN A 106 -4.67 -17.80 23.29
CA ASN A 106 -5.31 -17.05 22.21
C ASN A 106 -4.30 -16.70 21.12
N ILE A 107 -4.75 -16.80 19.87
CA ILE A 107 -3.95 -16.48 18.70
C ILE A 107 -4.68 -15.43 17.87
N GLU A 108 -3.94 -14.38 17.47
CA GLU A 108 -4.39 -13.41 16.49
C GLU A 108 -3.45 -13.46 15.28
N VAL A 109 -4.04 -13.45 14.10
CA VAL A 109 -3.30 -13.51 12.85
C VAL A 109 -3.54 -12.22 12.07
N LEU A 110 -2.47 -11.51 11.80
CA LEU A 110 -2.43 -10.41 10.85
C LEU A 110 -1.90 -10.98 9.53
N ASP A 111 -2.76 -11.07 8.55
CA ASP A 111 -2.45 -11.63 7.24
C ASP A 111 -2.06 -10.55 6.21
N GLY A 112 -1.44 -11.00 5.11
CA GLY A 112 -1.00 -10.12 4.03
C GLY A 112 -2.15 -9.41 3.31
N SER A 113 -3.35 -9.96 3.32
CA SER A 113 -4.50 -9.30 2.72
C SER A 113 -4.89 -8.06 3.51
N THR A 114 -4.90 -8.15 4.82
CA THR A 114 -5.10 -6.99 5.72
C THR A 114 -3.97 -5.98 5.57
N ILE A 115 -2.70 -6.43 5.60
CA ILE A 115 -1.52 -5.57 5.43
C ILE A 115 -1.59 -4.81 4.10
N SER A 116 -1.99 -5.47 3.01
CA SER A 116 -2.10 -4.87 1.69
C SER A 116 -3.08 -3.70 1.64
N THR A 117 -4.13 -3.71 2.46
CA THR A 117 -5.08 -2.59 2.56
C THR A 117 -4.49 -1.35 3.25
N TRP A 118 -3.34 -1.47 3.90
CA TRP A 118 -2.63 -0.39 4.59
C TRP A 118 -1.50 0.22 3.75
N LEU A 119 -1.27 -0.33 2.56
CA LEU A 119 -0.21 0.14 1.66
C LEU A 119 -0.74 1.23 0.74
N GLU A 120 0.02 2.29 0.64
CA GLU A 120 -0.20 3.39 -0.30
C GLU A 120 0.91 3.38 -1.36
N VAL A 121 0.52 3.62 -2.60
CA VAL A 121 1.43 3.67 -3.75
C VAL A 121 1.35 5.05 -4.38
N ASP A 122 2.48 5.76 -4.41
CA ASP A 122 2.63 7.03 -5.11
C ASP A 122 3.79 6.92 -6.11
N GLY A 123 3.45 6.87 -7.39
CA GLY A 123 4.41 6.53 -8.45
C GLY A 123 5.00 5.14 -8.22
N PHE A 124 6.29 5.09 -7.85
CA PHE A 124 7.00 3.85 -7.51
C PHE A 124 7.27 3.69 -6.01
N ALA A 125 6.89 4.68 -5.21
CA ALA A 125 7.05 4.64 -3.77
C ALA A 125 5.91 3.84 -3.13
N VAL A 126 6.27 2.93 -2.23
CA VAL A 126 5.32 2.16 -1.42
C VAL A 126 5.53 2.55 0.04
N THR A 127 4.48 3.05 0.66
CA THR A 127 4.45 3.45 2.07
C THR A 127 3.40 2.67 2.84
N LEU A 128 3.68 2.44 4.12
CA LEU A 128 2.75 1.79 5.05
C LEU A 128 2.02 2.87 5.85
N ASP A 129 0.69 2.85 5.84
CA ASP A 129 -0.12 3.74 6.67
C ASP A 129 0.04 3.40 8.15
N GLN A 130 0.82 4.23 8.85
CA GLN A 130 1.10 4.08 10.29
C GLN A 130 -0.18 4.14 11.13
N THR A 131 -1.19 4.90 10.70
CA THR A 131 -2.46 5.02 11.41
C THR A 131 -3.20 3.68 11.45
N GLN A 132 -3.15 2.91 10.36
CA GLN A 132 -3.77 1.58 10.32
C GLN A 132 -3.05 0.60 11.23
N VAL A 133 -1.71 0.64 11.26
CA VAL A 133 -0.92 -0.17 12.18
C VAL A 133 -1.26 0.16 13.65
N GLU A 134 -1.32 1.44 14.01
CA GLU A 134 -1.69 1.89 15.34
C GLU A 134 -3.12 1.46 15.72
N ASN A 135 -4.07 1.59 14.81
CA ASN A 135 -5.45 1.18 15.01
C ASN A 135 -5.54 -0.34 15.25
N TYR A 136 -4.80 -1.14 14.49
CA TYR A 136 -4.76 -2.59 14.70
C TYR A 136 -4.21 -2.94 16.08
N VAL A 137 -3.06 -2.37 16.47
CA VAL A 137 -2.47 -2.59 17.80
C VAL A 137 -3.41 -2.10 18.91
N ALA A 138 -4.14 -1.00 18.71
CA ALA A 138 -5.13 -0.52 19.67
C ALA A 138 -6.29 -1.53 19.86
N THR A 139 -6.69 -2.24 18.80
CA THR A 139 -7.69 -3.32 18.92
C THR A 139 -7.16 -4.50 19.73
N LEU A 140 -5.90 -4.91 19.52
CA LEU A 140 -5.26 -5.96 20.32
C LEU A 140 -5.15 -5.55 21.79
N ARG A 141 -4.69 -4.33 22.05
CA ARG A 141 -4.64 -3.78 23.40
C ARG A 141 -6.00 -3.80 24.09
N LYS A 142 -7.05 -3.32 23.43
CA LYS A 142 -8.41 -3.32 23.99
C LYS A 142 -8.88 -4.73 24.32
N LYS A 143 -8.49 -5.72 23.54
CA LYS A 143 -8.90 -7.11 23.70
C LYS A 143 -8.09 -7.81 24.80
N TYR A 144 -6.80 -7.57 24.87
CA TYR A 144 -5.86 -8.38 25.66
C TYR A 144 -5.24 -7.69 26.88
N ASP A 145 -5.28 -6.36 27.02
CA ASP A 145 -4.87 -5.72 28.27
C ASP A 145 -5.82 -6.13 29.39
N SER A 146 -5.22 -6.60 30.50
CA SER A 146 -5.99 -7.01 31.68
C SER A 146 -5.71 -6.16 32.92
N ILE A 147 -4.82 -5.16 32.81
CA ILE A 147 -4.58 -4.18 33.87
C ILE A 147 -5.83 -3.30 34.09
N PHE A 148 -6.04 -2.85 35.32
CA PHE A 148 -7.16 -1.99 35.76
C PHE A 148 -8.55 -2.60 35.54
N ARG A 149 -8.66 -3.89 35.25
CA ARG A 149 -9.96 -4.57 35.12
C ARG A 149 -10.49 -4.98 36.49
N SER A 150 -11.80 -4.84 36.68
CA SER A 150 -12.50 -5.43 37.81
C SER A 150 -12.40 -6.96 37.76
N ARG A 151 -12.14 -7.57 38.90
CA ARG A 151 -12.05 -9.02 39.06
C ARG A 151 -12.93 -9.49 40.19
N THR A 152 -13.67 -10.56 39.96
CA THR A 152 -14.55 -11.16 40.93
C THR A 152 -13.92 -12.45 41.47
N PHE A 153 -13.83 -12.57 42.77
CA PHE A 153 -13.26 -13.70 43.47
C PHE A 153 -14.27 -14.31 44.45
N MET A 154 -14.22 -15.65 44.55
CA MET A 154 -14.89 -16.35 45.63
C MET A 154 -13.94 -16.43 46.82
N THR A 155 -14.32 -15.83 47.91
CA THR A 155 -13.55 -15.91 49.20
C THR A 155 -13.61 -17.33 49.76
N SER A 156 -12.67 -17.65 50.68
CA SER A 156 -12.68 -18.93 51.41
C SER A 156 -13.93 -19.15 52.24
N TYR A 157 -14.70 -18.13 52.51
CA TYR A 157 -15.98 -18.19 53.23
C TYR A 157 -17.20 -18.32 52.29
N GLY A 158 -16.97 -18.56 51.00
CA GLY A 158 -18.03 -18.72 50.01
C GLY A 158 -18.74 -17.40 49.61
N LYS A 159 -18.15 -16.26 49.93
CA LYS A 159 -18.70 -14.94 49.54
C LYS A 159 -17.95 -14.46 48.27
N GLU A 160 -18.75 -14.07 47.27
CA GLU A 160 -18.22 -13.39 46.09
C GLU A 160 -17.90 -11.92 46.42
N ILE A 161 -16.71 -11.49 46.06
CA ILE A 161 -16.26 -10.09 46.14
C ILE A 161 -15.70 -9.63 44.82
N THR A 162 -15.96 -8.39 44.44
CA THR A 162 -15.38 -7.74 43.28
C THR A 162 -14.31 -6.76 43.73
N VAL A 163 -13.13 -6.85 43.14
CA VAL A 163 -12.03 -5.90 43.34
C VAL A 163 -11.87 -5.10 42.07
N ASP A 164 -12.04 -3.79 42.21
CA ASP A 164 -11.97 -2.85 41.08
C ASP A 164 -10.60 -2.18 40.98
N GLY A 165 -10.16 -1.94 39.75
CA GLY A 165 -9.08 -1.00 39.45
C GLY A 165 -7.68 -1.37 39.93
N GLY A 166 -7.40 -2.64 40.18
CA GLY A 166 -6.05 -3.07 40.57
C GLY A 166 -5.03 -2.88 39.43
N ASP A 167 -3.78 -2.71 39.80
CA ASP A 167 -2.63 -2.54 38.89
C ASP A 167 -2.01 -3.88 38.44
N TYR A 168 -2.62 -5.01 38.81
CA TYR A 168 -2.22 -6.33 38.34
C TYR A 168 -2.75 -6.62 36.96
N GLY A 169 -1.93 -7.20 36.10
CA GLY A 169 -2.34 -7.68 34.78
C GLY A 169 -1.35 -7.36 33.67
N TRP A 170 -1.73 -7.68 32.49
CA TRP A 170 -0.98 -7.39 31.27
C TRP A 170 -1.27 -5.97 30.79
N TRP A 171 -0.20 -5.23 30.45
CA TRP A 171 -0.29 -3.85 29.94
C TRP A 171 0.63 -3.67 28.75
N MET A 172 0.05 -3.60 27.58
CA MET A 172 0.77 -3.43 26.32
C MET A 172 1.32 -2.01 26.17
N ASN A 173 2.59 -1.92 25.78
CA ASN A 173 3.19 -0.68 25.29
C ASN A 173 2.79 -0.50 23.82
N TYR A 174 1.56 -0.04 23.56
CA TYR A 174 0.98 -0.01 22.23
C TYR A 174 1.75 0.88 21.25
N GLN A 175 2.40 1.96 21.71
CA GLN A 175 3.18 2.84 20.84
C GLN A 175 4.46 2.15 20.36
N GLN A 176 5.19 1.51 21.26
CA GLN A 176 6.38 0.76 20.88
C GLN A 176 6.01 -0.47 20.05
N GLU A 177 4.91 -1.13 20.40
CA GLU A 177 4.41 -2.27 19.65
C GLU A 177 4.05 -1.90 18.20
N ALA A 178 3.31 -0.79 18.00
CA ALA A 178 2.96 -0.32 16.66
C ALA A 178 4.22 -0.01 15.82
N LYS A 179 5.22 0.62 16.43
CA LYS A 179 6.49 0.93 15.76
C LYS A 179 7.24 -0.34 15.35
N GLU A 180 7.31 -1.32 16.23
CA GLU A 180 8.01 -2.58 15.95
C GLU A 180 7.23 -3.46 14.97
N LEU A 181 5.88 -3.45 15.04
CA LEU A 181 5.04 -4.13 14.06
C LEU A 181 5.24 -3.55 12.66
N ALA A 182 5.23 -2.21 12.53
CA ALA A 182 5.50 -1.55 11.26
C ALA A 182 6.87 -1.95 10.69
N ALA A 183 7.92 -1.90 11.53
CA ALA A 183 9.26 -2.31 11.13
C ALA A 183 9.31 -3.79 10.67
N GLN A 184 8.59 -4.69 11.33
CA GLN A 184 8.51 -6.09 10.93
C GLN A 184 7.77 -6.24 9.59
N ILE A 185 6.64 -5.54 9.39
CA ILE A 185 5.93 -5.54 8.11
C ILE A 185 6.86 -5.06 6.99
N GLU A 186 7.64 -4.00 7.20
CA GLU A 186 8.58 -3.46 6.22
C GLU A 186 9.66 -4.46 5.78
N THR A 187 10.06 -5.40 6.65
CA THR A 187 10.97 -6.49 6.24
C THR A 187 10.33 -7.43 5.23
N GLY A 188 9.01 -7.51 5.20
CA GLY A 188 8.24 -8.46 4.40
C GLY A 188 8.44 -9.91 4.84
N GLU A 189 8.71 -10.15 6.11
CA GLU A 189 8.94 -11.49 6.69
C GLU A 189 7.80 -11.90 7.61
N SER A 190 7.30 -13.12 7.41
CA SER A 190 6.32 -13.74 8.30
C SER A 190 6.98 -14.19 9.60
N GLY A 191 6.20 -14.21 10.67
CA GLY A 191 6.73 -14.70 11.95
C GLY A 191 5.73 -14.66 13.09
N GLU A 192 6.13 -15.29 14.19
CA GLU A 192 5.42 -15.16 15.46
C GLU A 192 5.90 -13.90 16.19
N ARG A 193 4.98 -13.30 16.93
CA ARG A 193 5.27 -12.07 17.67
C ARG A 193 4.62 -12.10 19.05
N THR A 194 5.38 -11.68 20.04
CA THR A 194 4.88 -11.35 21.37
C THR A 194 4.86 -9.84 21.48
N PRO A 195 3.74 -9.22 21.88
CA PRO A 195 3.67 -7.77 22.02
C PRO A 195 4.70 -7.20 23.01
N VAL A 196 5.06 -5.95 22.80
CA VAL A 196 5.86 -5.20 23.78
C VAL A 196 4.97 -4.79 24.94
N TYR A 197 5.39 -5.04 26.16
CA TYR A 197 4.63 -4.75 27.36
C TYR A 197 5.35 -3.74 28.27
N TYR A 198 4.59 -2.88 28.91
CA TYR A 198 5.04 -2.14 30.10
C TYR A 198 5.07 -3.06 31.33
N GLN A 199 4.07 -3.98 31.40
CA GLN A 199 3.91 -4.90 32.51
C GLN A 199 3.33 -6.23 32.02
N THR A 200 3.80 -7.32 32.58
CA THR A 200 3.29 -8.67 32.35
C THR A 200 2.72 -9.27 33.62
N ALA A 201 1.79 -10.18 33.50
CA ALA A 201 1.27 -11.01 34.59
C ALA A 201 1.78 -12.44 34.49
N ALA A 202 1.46 -13.28 35.47
CA ALA A 202 1.96 -14.65 35.53
C ALA A 202 1.42 -15.54 34.39
N SER A 203 0.18 -15.32 33.99
CA SER A 203 -0.44 -16.01 32.85
C SER A 203 -1.57 -15.21 32.25
N TYR A 204 -2.03 -15.59 31.06
CA TYR A 204 -3.28 -15.12 30.45
C TYR A 204 -4.50 -15.95 30.89
N GLY A 205 -4.36 -16.80 31.88
CA GLY A 205 -5.42 -17.64 32.38
C GLY A 205 -6.53 -16.93 33.10
N THR A 206 -7.55 -17.66 33.56
CA THR A 206 -8.73 -17.13 34.22
C THR A 206 -8.43 -16.16 35.39
N PRO A 207 -7.35 -16.33 36.17
CA PRO A 207 -7.00 -15.38 37.23
C PRO A 207 -6.49 -14.04 36.71
N ASP A 208 -6.00 -13.97 35.48
CA ASP A 208 -5.36 -12.79 34.88
C ASP A 208 -6.30 -11.96 34.01
N TYR A 209 -7.50 -12.48 33.71
CA TYR A 209 -8.50 -11.85 32.85
C TYR A 209 -9.75 -11.45 33.62
#